data_11a11fd5e87a85885dfef0ffdb798006
#
_entry.id   11a11fd5e87a85885dfef0ffdb798006
#
_cell.length_a   1.000
_cell.length_b   1.000
_cell.length_c   1.000
_cell.angle_alpha   90.00
_cell.angle_beta   90.00
_cell.angle_gamma   90.00
#
_symmetry.space_group_name_H-M   'P 1'
#
loop_
_entity.id
_entity.type
_entity.pdbx_description
1 polymer ?
#
loop_
_entity_poly.entity_id
_entity_poly.type
_entity_poly.pdbx_seq_one_letter_code
_entity_poly.pdbx_strand_id
1 'polypeptide(L)'
;MSLDLFKERLSEARKEKGMTQAELARRLGVTAQAVSKWERGNAYPDIELLDGISEILDCSLDYLFQYEKDKRSYLRQDSPEHRAKIEAVMLKDAIELQFGYGLVALFLDEKEKSIMYIQNLRKDMAAKYGFCIPTIRVADNAVCAPEEYKFMIYGVEVASGTVCPDKYFAVNKRAEQDDDVEATEPVWKLPGVWTTETKGAVHPVQFMMIHLEQCIMEHLPSLFHCQIVADMVENVEKKYPKVVKGVVPERVSLSFLKQVLLILLCDKHYAVNHLIRIIEVLDEITEEKPTAEEAAERVAAALGEGYCFDKIR
;
A
#
# COMPACT_ATOMS: atom_id res chain seq x y z
N MET A 1 17.51 0.13 34.22
CA MET A 1 16.93 1.45 34.57
C MET A 1 17.91 2.10 35.52
N SER A 2 18.50 3.24 35.13
CA SER A 2 19.50 3.92 35.94
C SER A 2 18.82 4.97 36.84
N LEU A 3 18.91 4.77 38.16
CA LEU A 3 18.49 5.73 39.18
C LEU A 3 19.10 7.13 38.93
N ASP A 4 20.26 7.15 38.32
CA ASP A 4 21.00 8.39 38.06
C ASP A 4 20.32 9.31 37.06
N LEU A 5 19.66 8.75 36.05
CA LEU A 5 18.98 9.56 35.04
C LEU A 5 17.64 10.15 35.54
N PHE A 6 16.86 9.34 36.24
CA PHE A 6 15.57 9.79 36.82
C PHE A 6 15.77 10.95 37.79
N LYS A 7 16.78 10.87 38.69
CA LYS A 7 17.06 11.92 39.69
C LYS A 7 17.41 13.25 39.05
N GLU A 8 18.25 13.22 37.99
CA GLU A 8 18.68 14.43 37.27
C GLU A 8 17.49 15.09 36.59
N ARG A 9 16.71 14.33 35.84
CA ARG A 9 15.56 14.84 35.08
C ARG A 9 14.41 15.31 35.94
N LEU A 10 14.15 14.63 37.05
CA LEU A 10 13.16 15.10 38.05
C LEU A 10 13.58 16.47 38.62
N SER A 11 14.84 16.62 38.99
CA SER A 11 15.37 17.86 39.51
C SER A 11 15.35 19.00 38.47
N GLU A 12 15.70 18.70 37.22
CA GLU A 12 15.64 19.66 36.11
C GLU A 12 14.21 20.11 35.84
N ALA A 13 13.28 19.18 35.65
CA ALA A 13 11.87 19.48 35.38
C ALA A 13 11.25 20.35 36.47
N ARG A 14 11.53 20.02 37.74
CA ARG A 14 11.06 20.84 38.88
C ARG A 14 11.64 22.26 38.87
N LYS A 15 12.95 22.40 38.64
CA LYS A 15 13.63 23.71 38.59
C LYS A 15 13.12 24.56 37.42
N GLU A 16 12.89 23.97 36.25
CA GLU A 16 12.31 24.68 35.11
C GLU A 16 10.92 25.22 35.38
N LYS A 17 10.13 24.52 36.19
CA LYS A 17 8.81 25.01 36.67
C LYS A 17 8.96 26.02 37.83
N GLY A 18 10.17 26.39 38.25
CA GLY A 18 10.42 27.32 39.34
C GLY A 18 10.02 26.83 40.72
N MET A 19 9.83 25.51 40.91
CA MET A 19 9.32 24.93 42.13
C MET A 19 10.45 24.55 43.10
N THR A 20 10.22 24.71 44.40
CA THR A 20 11.07 24.10 45.43
C THR A 20 10.68 22.63 45.66
N GLN A 21 11.56 21.81 46.25
CA GLN A 21 11.23 20.44 46.66
C GLN A 21 10.00 20.37 47.57
N ALA A 22 9.86 21.35 48.48
CA ALA A 22 8.71 21.46 49.38
C ALA A 22 7.41 21.77 48.62
N GLU A 23 7.47 22.60 47.61
CA GLU A 23 6.30 22.94 46.78
C GLU A 23 5.84 21.73 45.94
N LEU A 24 6.77 21.00 45.30
CA LEU A 24 6.44 19.78 44.58
C LEU A 24 5.85 18.72 45.51
N ALA A 25 6.46 18.54 46.68
CA ALA A 25 5.97 17.61 47.71
C ALA A 25 4.55 17.95 48.18
N ARG A 26 4.26 19.24 48.43
CA ARG A 26 2.94 19.71 48.80
C ARG A 26 1.86 19.39 47.77
N ARG A 27 2.18 19.59 46.49
CA ARG A 27 1.26 19.30 45.37
C ARG A 27 1.02 17.81 45.18
N LEU A 28 2.04 16.97 45.42
CA LEU A 28 1.94 15.51 45.35
C LEU A 28 1.36 14.87 46.61
N GLY A 29 1.11 15.61 47.68
CA GLY A 29 0.64 15.07 48.97
C GLY A 29 1.69 14.22 49.70
N VAL A 30 2.99 14.47 49.46
CA VAL A 30 4.10 13.74 50.10
C VAL A 30 4.99 14.67 50.94
N THR A 31 6.00 14.11 51.59
CA THR A 31 6.95 14.92 52.36
C THR A 31 8.06 15.49 51.50
N ALA A 32 8.61 16.66 51.84
CA ALA A 32 9.77 17.23 51.14
C ALA A 32 11.00 16.31 51.21
N GLN A 33 11.10 15.47 52.25
CA GLN A 33 12.15 14.46 52.36
C GLN A 33 12.01 13.34 51.33
N ALA A 34 10.78 12.98 50.94
CA ALA A 34 10.54 11.99 49.88
C ALA A 34 11.05 12.51 48.54
N VAL A 35 10.67 13.71 48.12
CA VAL A 35 11.17 14.38 46.92
C VAL A 35 12.69 14.50 46.91
N SER A 36 13.28 14.89 48.07
CA SER A 36 14.72 14.97 48.23
C SER A 36 15.43 13.61 48.08
N LYS A 37 14.81 12.51 48.55
CA LYS A 37 15.34 11.14 48.33
C LYS A 37 15.32 10.76 46.86
N TRP A 38 14.24 11.06 46.15
CA TRP A 38 14.11 10.80 44.71
C TRP A 38 15.16 11.57 43.88
N GLU A 39 15.33 12.86 44.14
CA GLU A 39 16.34 13.70 43.45
C GLU A 39 17.78 13.37 43.83
N ARG A 40 18.03 12.65 44.91
CA ARG A 40 19.35 12.12 45.25
C ARG A 40 19.59 10.70 44.76
N GLY A 41 18.57 10.07 44.14
CA GLY A 41 18.66 8.69 43.66
C GLY A 41 18.62 7.63 44.77
N ASN A 42 18.12 7.98 45.95
CA ASN A 42 18.05 7.05 47.08
C ASN A 42 16.73 6.27 47.14
N ALA A 43 15.75 6.65 46.35
CA ALA A 43 14.45 5.96 46.21
C ALA A 43 13.77 6.39 44.90
N TYR A 44 12.77 5.61 44.47
CA TYR A 44 11.81 5.99 43.43
C TYR A 44 10.47 6.38 44.08
N PRO A 45 9.69 7.26 43.41
CA PRO A 45 8.29 7.45 43.81
C PRO A 45 7.51 6.16 43.46
N ASP A 46 6.42 5.93 44.21
CA ASP A 46 5.47 4.88 43.87
C ASP A 46 4.78 5.14 42.54
N ILE A 47 4.34 4.06 41.86
CA ILE A 47 3.74 4.14 40.52
C ILE A 47 2.57 5.12 40.50
N GLU A 48 1.76 5.15 41.53
CA GLU A 48 0.60 6.07 41.66
C GLU A 48 0.99 7.55 41.70
N LEU A 49 2.22 7.86 42.13
CA LEU A 49 2.75 9.24 42.17
C LEU A 49 3.39 9.69 40.86
N LEU A 50 3.72 8.75 39.98
CA LEU A 50 4.39 9.06 38.71
C LEU A 50 3.50 9.89 37.78
N ASP A 51 2.20 9.59 37.73
CA ASP A 51 1.25 10.36 36.90
C ASP A 51 1.13 11.79 37.47
N GLY A 52 1.03 11.95 38.75
CA GLY A 52 0.99 13.27 39.39
C GLY A 52 2.27 14.07 39.18
N ILE A 53 3.44 13.43 39.20
CA ILE A 53 4.73 14.06 38.84
C ILE A 53 4.72 14.53 37.40
N SER A 54 4.25 13.68 36.49
CA SER A 54 4.16 13.97 35.04
C SER A 54 3.26 15.18 34.80
N GLU A 55 2.06 15.22 35.41
CA GLU A 55 1.11 16.33 35.26
C GLU A 55 1.66 17.64 35.85
N ILE A 56 2.15 17.61 37.12
CA ILE A 56 2.62 18.83 37.83
C ILE A 56 3.83 19.43 37.14
N LEU A 57 4.74 18.58 36.62
CA LEU A 57 5.96 19.01 35.98
C LEU A 57 5.81 19.18 34.47
N ASP A 58 4.64 18.84 33.91
CA ASP A 58 4.34 18.91 32.49
C ASP A 58 5.45 18.24 31.64
N CYS A 59 5.77 17.00 32.01
CA CYS A 59 6.77 16.18 31.33
C CYS A 59 6.29 14.72 31.28
N SER A 60 6.65 13.99 30.22
CA SER A 60 6.25 12.60 30.11
C SER A 60 7.05 11.67 31.03
N LEU A 61 6.46 10.54 31.40
CA LEU A 61 7.19 9.48 32.11
C LEU A 61 8.38 8.97 31.30
N ASP A 62 8.25 8.90 30.00
CA ASP A 62 9.35 8.56 29.09
C ASP A 62 10.53 9.53 29.21
N TYR A 63 10.27 10.82 29.35
CA TYR A 63 11.31 11.80 29.60
C TYR A 63 12.06 11.51 30.92
N LEU A 64 11.34 11.16 31.96
CA LEU A 64 11.93 10.89 33.28
C LEU A 64 12.79 9.61 33.29
N PHE A 65 12.46 8.61 32.47
CA PHE A 65 13.06 7.26 32.52
C PHE A 65 13.93 6.87 31.32
N GLN A 66 13.90 7.62 30.18
CA GLN A 66 14.65 7.25 28.97
C GLN A 66 15.92 8.10 28.73
N TYR A 67 16.93 7.44 28.20
CA TYR A 67 18.30 7.98 28.06
C TYR A 67 18.48 9.08 26.99
N GLU A 68 17.56 9.25 26.02
CA GLU A 68 17.84 10.07 24.82
C GLU A 68 16.63 10.78 24.22
N LYS A 69 15.71 11.37 24.98
CA LYS A 69 14.70 12.21 24.31
C LYS A 69 14.64 13.60 24.97
N ASP A 70 14.97 14.59 24.16
CA ASP A 70 14.82 16.00 24.49
C ASP A 70 13.36 16.27 24.91
N LYS A 71 13.16 16.86 26.11
CA LYS A 71 11.88 17.28 26.65
C LYS A 71 11.03 18.07 25.64
N ARG A 72 11.67 18.82 24.75
CA ARG A 72 11.02 19.60 23.68
C ARG A 72 10.49 18.74 22.53
N SER A 73 10.91 17.46 22.42
CA SER A 73 10.42 16.58 21.34
C SER A 73 8.96 16.20 21.49
N TYR A 74 8.44 16.19 22.71
CA TYR A 74 7.02 15.89 22.98
C TYR A 74 6.07 17.06 22.72
N LEU A 75 6.59 18.29 22.77
CA LEU A 75 5.81 19.50 22.45
C LEU A 75 5.92 19.87 20.95
N ARG A 76 6.84 19.24 20.21
CA ARG A 76 6.89 19.40 18.76
C ARG A 76 5.91 18.44 18.11
N GLN A 77 4.80 18.98 17.63
CA GLN A 77 3.85 18.28 16.75
C GLN A 77 4.52 17.75 15.46
N ASP A 78 5.81 18.07 15.24
CA ASP A 78 6.63 17.75 14.09
C ASP A 78 7.80 16.79 14.40
N SER A 79 7.65 15.83 15.33
CA SER A 79 8.68 14.80 15.47
C SER A 79 8.80 13.99 14.15
N PRO A 80 10.00 13.50 13.78
CA PRO A 80 10.15 12.67 12.57
C PRO A 80 9.19 11.47 12.55
N GLU A 81 8.91 10.88 13.71
CA GLU A 81 7.96 9.77 13.85
C GLU A 81 6.50 10.23 13.63
N HIS A 82 6.14 11.43 14.12
CA HIS A 82 4.81 11.99 13.91
C HIS A 82 4.62 12.42 12.45
N ARG A 83 5.65 13.03 11.87
CA ARG A 83 5.67 13.40 10.46
C ARG A 83 5.55 12.17 9.55
N ALA A 84 6.29 11.08 9.83
CA ALA A 84 6.18 9.83 9.11
C ALA A 84 4.76 9.20 9.23
N LYS A 85 4.10 9.31 10.39
CA LYS A 85 2.71 8.86 10.56
C LYS A 85 1.73 9.71 9.75
N ILE A 86 1.93 11.04 9.69
CA ILE A 86 1.12 11.94 8.86
C ILE A 86 1.35 11.64 7.38
N GLU A 87 2.60 11.49 6.95
CA GLU A 87 2.96 11.13 5.57
C GLU A 87 2.34 9.79 5.17
N ALA A 88 2.36 8.78 6.05
CA ALA A 88 1.71 7.49 5.80
C ALA A 88 0.19 7.60 5.65
N VAL A 89 -0.46 8.55 6.33
CA VAL A 89 -1.90 8.81 6.16
C VAL A 89 -2.19 9.61 4.89
N MET A 90 -1.27 10.51 4.48
CA MET A 90 -1.41 11.31 3.26
C MET A 90 -1.23 10.47 2.00
N LEU A 91 -0.33 9.48 2.02
CA LEU A 91 -0.07 8.58 0.90
C LEU A 91 -1.00 7.36 1.02
N LYS A 92 -2.12 7.41 0.32
CA LYS A 92 -3.01 6.25 0.21
C LYS A 92 -2.32 5.14 -0.60
N ASP A 93 -2.56 3.89 -0.20
CA ASP A 93 -2.15 2.74 -1.01
C ASP A 93 -2.79 2.83 -2.40
N ALA A 94 -2.00 2.52 -3.42
CA ALA A 94 -2.48 2.61 -4.80
C ALA A 94 -3.60 1.60 -5.06
N ILE A 95 -3.46 0.39 -4.53
CA ILE A 95 -4.44 -0.69 -4.64
C ILE A 95 -4.64 -1.32 -3.25
N GLU A 96 -5.89 -1.43 -2.81
CA GLU A 96 -6.23 -2.10 -1.55
C GLU A 96 -7.41 -3.05 -1.77
N LEU A 97 -7.28 -4.27 -1.26
CA LEU A 97 -8.34 -5.25 -1.12
C LEU A 97 -8.83 -5.22 0.33
N GLN A 98 -10.03 -4.76 0.54
CA GLN A 98 -10.73 -4.80 1.83
C GLN A 98 -11.74 -5.94 1.84
N PHE A 99 -11.94 -6.59 2.99
CA PHE A 99 -12.88 -7.71 3.09
C PHE A 99 -13.53 -7.80 4.47
N GLY A 100 -14.71 -8.42 4.52
CA GLY A 100 -15.47 -8.66 5.73
C GLY A 100 -14.90 -9.79 6.59
N TYR A 101 -15.34 -9.86 7.83
CA TYR A 101 -14.80 -10.79 8.84
C TYR A 101 -14.97 -12.27 8.47
N GLY A 102 -15.98 -12.64 7.67
CA GLY A 102 -16.20 -14.02 7.20
C GLY A 102 -15.10 -14.51 6.24
N LEU A 103 -14.31 -13.59 5.65
CA LEU A 103 -13.23 -13.93 4.73
C LEU A 103 -11.86 -13.96 5.41
N VAL A 104 -11.77 -13.64 6.71
CA VAL A 104 -10.50 -13.59 7.47
C VAL A 104 -9.76 -14.93 7.38
N ALA A 105 -10.47 -16.06 7.50
CA ALA A 105 -9.88 -17.39 7.44
C ALA A 105 -9.16 -17.64 6.10
N LEU A 106 -9.68 -17.17 4.96
CA LEU A 106 -9.03 -17.29 3.65
C LEU A 106 -7.64 -16.64 3.61
N PHE A 107 -7.46 -15.56 4.36
CA PHE A 107 -6.20 -14.80 4.36
C PHE A 107 -5.27 -15.14 5.52
N LEU A 108 -5.76 -15.75 6.61
CA LEU A 108 -4.96 -16.16 7.75
C LEU A 108 -4.60 -17.65 7.71
N ASP A 109 -5.58 -18.53 7.53
CA ASP A 109 -5.40 -19.98 7.58
C ASP A 109 -4.79 -20.50 6.27
N GLU A 110 -5.21 -19.94 5.12
CA GLU A 110 -4.66 -20.23 3.81
C GLU A 110 -3.67 -19.16 3.31
N LYS A 111 -2.97 -18.50 4.22
CA LYS A 111 -2.10 -17.34 3.94
C LYS A 111 -1.13 -17.57 2.77
N GLU A 112 -0.49 -18.74 2.72
CA GLU A 112 0.47 -19.04 1.64
C GLU A 112 -0.20 -19.10 0.27
N LYS A 113 -1.39 -19.68 0.17
CA LYS A 113 -2.18 -19.74 -1.07
C LYS A 113 -2.65 -18.34 -1.48
N SER A 114 -3.18 -17.57 -0.54
CA SER A 114 -3.68 -16.21 -0.82
C SER A 114 -2.58 -15.28 -1.31
N ILE A 115 -1.40 -15.33 -0.65
CA ILE A 115 -0.21 -14.59 -1.12
C ILE A 115 0.21 -15.05 -2.52
N MET A 116 0.19 -16.35 -2.78
CA MET A 116 0.53 -16.91 -4.10
C MET A 116 -0.41 -16.38 -5.19
N TYR A 117 -1.72 -16.33 -4.97
CA TYR A 117 -2.66 -15.78 -5.95
C TYR A 117 -2.40 -14.29 -6.24
N ILE A 118 -2.12 -13.50 -5.21
CA ILE A 118 -1.77 -12.07 -5.37
C ILE A 118 -0.45 -11.91 -6.14
N GLN A 119 0.56 -12.72 -5.83
CA GLN A 119 1.84 -12.70 -6.52
C GLN A 119 1.70 -13.15 -7.98
N ASN A 120 0.89 -14.17 -8.23
CA ASN A 120 0.60 -14.64 -9.59
C ASN A 120 -0.10 -13.57 -10.40
N LEU A 121 -1.13 -12.89 -9.86
CA LEU A 121 -1.77 -11.76 -10.55
C LEU A 121 -0.74 -10.73 -11.01
N ARG A 122 0.15 -10.28 -10.11
CA ARG A 122 1.19 -9.29 -10.43
C ARG A 122 2.14 -9.80 -11.53
N LYS A 123 2.54 -11.07 -11.45
CA LYS A 123 3.42 -11.70 -12.44
C LYS A 123 2.74 -11.87 -13.80
N ASP A 124 1.49 -12.31 -13.79
CA ASP A 124 0.71 -12.55 -15.00
C ASP A 124 0.39 -11.23 -15.72
N MET A 125 0.04 -10.18 -14.97
CA MET A 125 -0.13 -8.84 -15.52
C MET A 125 1.17 -8.29 -16.11
N ALA A 126 2.30 -8.46 -15.42
CA ALA A 126 3.59 -8.03 -15.94
C ALA A 126 3.98 -8.79 -17.21
N ALA A 127 3.69 -10.08 -17.31
CA ALA A 127 3.95 -10.88 -18.50
C ALA A 127 2.99 -10.52 -19.65
N LYS A 128 1.72 -10.32 -19.37
CA LYS A 128 0.67 -10.04 -20.36
C LYS A 128 0.74 -8.62 -20.90
N TYR A 129 0.88 -7.63 -20.02
CA TYR A 129 0.78 -6.22 -20.37
C TYR A 129 2.14 -5.50 -20.46
N GLY A 130 3.19 -6.03 -19.82
CA GLY A 130 4.55 -5.49 -19.88
C GLY A 130 4.88 -4.45 -18.82
N PHE A 131 4.08 -4.28 -17.77
CA PHE A 131 4.38 -3.39 -16.65
C PHE A 131 4.06 -4.05 -15.29
N CYS A 132 4.72 -3.59 -14.24
CA CYS A 132 4.47 -4.09 -12.90
C CYS A 132 3.47 -3.19 -12.17
N ILE A 133 2.35 -3.76 -11.73
CA ILE A 133 1.38 -3.04 -10.91
C ILE A 133 1.93 -2.76 -9.50
N PRO A 134 1.47 -1.70 -8.82
CA PRO A 134 1.80 -1.43 -7.44
C PRO A 134 1.52 -2.61 -6.50
N THR A 135 2.03 -2.54 -5.30
CA THR A 135 1.70 -3.52 -4.24
C THR A 135 0.22 -3.43 -3.89
N ILE A 136 -0.39 -4.59 -3.69
CA ILE A 136 -1.78 -4.71 -3.25
C ILE A 136 -1.76 -4.85 -1.73
N ARG A 137 -2.33 -3.88 -1.03
CA ARG A 137 -2.59 -3.98 0.40
C ARG A 137 -3.82 -4.85 0.62
N VAL A 138 -3.76 -5.73 1.60
CA VAL A 138 -4.88 -6.60 2.00
C VAL A 138 -5.22 -6.28 3.44
N ALA A 139 -6.47 -5.91 3.72
CA ALA A 139 -6.92 -5.50 5.06
C ALA A 139 -8.36 -5.95 5.31
N ASP A 140 -8.64 -6.37 6.53
CA ASP A 140 -10.00 -6.53 7.01
C ASP A 140 -10.68 -5.18 7.23
N ASN A 141 -11.99 -5.14 7.01
CA ASN A 141 -12.80 -3.94 7.22
C ASN A 141 -14.14 -4.32 7.88
N ALA A 142 -14.33 -3.85 9.12
CA ALA A 142 -15.53 -4.11 9.89
C ALA A 142 -16.83 -3.51 9.29
N VAL A 143 -16.71 -2.60 8.32
CA VAL A 143 -17.87 -2.01 7.62
C VAL A 143 -18.35 -2.91 6.47
N CYS A 144 -17.51 -3.82 5.96
CA CYS A 144 -17.92 -4.79 4.95
C CYS A 144 -18.86 -5.85 5.53
N ALA A 145 -19.82 -6.30 4.73
CA ALA A 145 -20.59 -7.49 5.08
C ALA A 145 -19.66 -8.71 5.24
N PRO A 146 -20.05 -9.77 5.97
CA PRO A 146 -19.15 -10.87 6.31
C PRO A 146 -18.38 -11.48 5.13
N GLU A 147 -19.07 -11.71 4.01
CA GLU A 147 -18.55 -12.36 2.80
C GLU A 147 -18.27 -11.38 1.66
N GLU A 148 -18.33 -10.08 1.96
CA GLU A 148 -18.07 -9.00 1.01
C GLU A 148 -16.58 -8.71 0.89
N TYR A 149 -16.14 -8.40 -0.33
CA TYR A 149 -14.86 -7.76 -0.60
C TYR A 149 -15.04 -6.47 -1.39
N LYS A 150 -14.10 -5.53 -1.24
CA LYS A 150 -14.06 -4.26 -1.95
C LYS A 150 -12.68 -3.99 -2.47
N PHE A 151 -12.60 -3.43 -3.67
CA PHE A 151 -11.37 -2.91 -4.23
C PHE A 151 -11.33 -1.39 -4.13
N MET A 152 -10.24 -0.89 -3.56
CA MET A 152 -9.99 0.53 -3.42
C MET A 152 -8.80 0.93 -4.28
N ILE A 153 -8.93 2.02 -5.00
CA ILE A 153 -7.82 2.68 -5.71
C ILE A 153 -7.63 4.06 -5.10
N TYR A 154 -6.47 4.31 -4.52
CA TYR A 154 -6.17 5.53 -3.76
C TYR A 154 -7.24 5.87 -2.71
N GLY A 155 -7.80 4.85 -2.06
CA GLY A 155 -8.83 4.99 -1.04
C GLY A 155 -10.24 5.27 -1.55
N VAL A 156 -10.48 5.15 -2.86
CA VAL A 156 -11.80 5.24 -3.49
C VAL A 156 -12.28 3.83 -3.85
N GLU A 157 -13.49 3.46 -3.42
CA GLU A 157 -14.11 2.18 -3.80
C GLU A 157 -14.40 2.18 -5.31
N VAL A 158 -13.84 1.21 -6.04
CA VAL A 158 -14.00 1.07 -7.48
C VAL A 158 -14.84 -0.15 -7.85
N ALA A 159 -14.83 -1.18 -7.03
CA ALA A 159 -15.66 -2.36 -7.20
C ALA A 159 -15.85 -3.09 -5.88
N SER A 160 -16.90 -3.90 -5.80
CA SER A 160 -17.17 -4.80 -4.70
C SER A 160 -17.80 -6.09 -5.20
N GLY A 161 -17.83 -7.11 -4.36
CA GLY A 161 -18.46 -8.39 -4.65
C GLY A 161 -18.54 -9.27 -3.41
N THR A 162 -19.09 -10.44 -3.58
CA THR A 162 -19.20 -11.45 -2.52
C THR A 162 -18.60 -12.77 -2.98
N VAL A 163 -18.02 -13.53 -2.05
CA VAL A 163 -17.51 -14.89 -2.28
C VAL A 163 -17.94 -15.81 -1.15
N CYS A 164 -18.11 -17.08 -1.46
CA CYS A 164 -18.33 -18.11 -0.44
C CYS A 164 -16.97 -18.68 -0.01
N PRO A 165 -16.50 -18.46 1.23
CA PRO A 165 -15.15 -18.81 1.65
C PRO A 165 -14.83 -20.31 1.58
N ASP A 166 -15.83 -21.15 1.84
CA ASP A 166 -15.67 -22.62 1.90
C ASP A 166 -16.03 -23.34 0.58
N LYS A 167 -16.22 -22.58 -0.52
CA LYS A 167 -16.64 -23.11 -1.81
C LYS A 167 -15.77 -22.60 -2.95
N TYR A 168 -15.86 -23.27 -4.10
CA TYR A 168 -15.18 -22.91 -5.35
C TYR A 168 -16.21 -22.43 -6.37
N PHE A 169 -15.86 -21.46 -7.19
CA PHE A 169 -16.77 -20.94 -8.21
C PHE A 169 -16.62 -21.68 -9.54
N ALA A 170 -17.69 -22.28 -10.03
CA ALA A 170 -17.75 -22.95 -11.33
C ALA A 170 -18.61 -22.15 -12.31
N VAL A 171 -17.96 -21.62 -13.37
CA VAL A 171 -18.63 -20.87 -14.44
C VAL A 171 -19.46 -21.78 -15.31
N ASN A 172 -20.61 -21.30 -15.78
CA ASN A 172 -21.55 -22.03 -16.67
C ASN A 172 -22.05 -23.36 -16.10
N LYS A 173 -21.95 -23.56 -14.78
CA LYS A 173 -22.52 -24.70 -14.07
C LYS A 173 -23.84 -24.28 -13.39
N ARG A 174 -24.80 -25.20 -13.30
CA ARG A 174 -26.03 -25.04 -12.52
C ARG A 174 -25.86 -25.68 -11.15
N ALA A 175 -26.66 -25.22 -10.19
CA ALA A 175 -26.77 -25.87 -8.89
C ALA A 175 -27.25 -27.32 -9.02
N GLU A 176 -26.47 -28.26 -8.51
CA GLU A 176 -26.79 -29.70 -8.53
C GLU A 176 -26.92 -30.27 -7.12
N GLN A 177 -26.34 -29.54 -6.12
CA GLN A 177 -26.36 -29.93 -4.71
C GLN A 177 -27.23 -28.95 -3.91
N ASP A 178 -27.80 -29.38 -2.81
CA ASP A 178 -28.67 -28.53 -1.97
C ASP A 178 -27.94 -27.33 -1.36
N ASP A 179 -26.61 -27.41 -1.21
CA ASP A 179 -25.77 -26.35 -0.65
C ASP A 179 -25.10 -25.47 -1.71
N ASP A 180 -25.29 -25.76 -2.98
CA ASP A 180 -24.78 -24.90 -4.07
C ASP A 180 -25.46 -23.53 -4.06
N VAL A 181 -24.69 -22.47 -4.32
CA VAL A 181 -25.18 -21.10 -4.33
C VAL A 181 -25.00 -20.51 -5.73
N GLU A 182 -26.09 -20.19 -6.40
CA GLU A 182 -26.06 -19.55 -7.71
C GLU A 182 -25.49 -18.13 -7.59
N ALA A 183 -24.59 -17.77 -8.49
CA ALA A 183 -23.97 -16.45 -8.55
C ALA A 183 -23.57 -16.10 -9.98
N THR A 184 -23.22 -14.82 -10.19
CA THR A 184 -22.77 -14.31 -11.48
C THR A 184 -21.32 -13.83 -11.35
N GLU A 185 -20.47 -14.25 -12.27
CA GLU A 185 -19.09 -13.82 -12.34
C GLU A 185 -19.01 -12.29 -12.65
N PRO A 186 -18.18 -11.52 -11.93
CA PRO A 186 -18.24 -10.05 -11.96
C PRO A 186 -17.72 -9.40 -13.26
N VAL A 187 -16.84 -10.06 -14.02
CA VAL A 187 -16.19 -9.49 -15.21
C VAL A 187 -17.06 -9.64 -16.47
N TRP A 188 -17.32 -10.86 -16.89
CA TRP A 188 -18.08 -11.15 -18.11
C TRP A 188 -19.56 -11.38 -17.87
N LYS A 189 -20.02 -11.26 -16.59
CA LYS A 189 -21.41 -11.50 -16.19
C LYS A 189 -21.92 -12.89 -16.54
N LEU A 190 -21.03 -13.88 -16.54
CA LEU A 190 -21.38 -15.27 -16.79
C LEU A 190 -22.04 -15.89 -15.56
N PRO A 191 -23.11 -16.67 -15.73
CA PRO A 191 -23.73 -17.39 -14.64
C PRO A 191 -22.82 -18.52 -14.16
N GLY A 192 -22.89 -18.85 -12.89
CA GLY A 192 -22.14 -19.94 -12.29
C GLY A 192 -22.65 -20.28 -10.91
N VAL A 193 -21.93 -21.10 -10.22
CA VAL A 193 -22.32 -21.62 -8.91
C VAL A 193 -21.12 -21.75 -7.99
N TRP A 194 -21.29 -21.37 -6.73
CA TRP A 194 -20.40 -21.72 -5.64
C TRP A 194 -20.73 -23.15 -5.18
N THR A 195 -19.77 -24.04 -5.28
CA THR A 195 -19.92 -25.48 -5.01
C THR A 195 -18.71 -26.01 -4.23
N THR A 196 -18.90 -27.15 -3.56
CA THR A 196 -17.80 -27.88 -2.88
C THR A 196 -16.91 -28.65 -3.86
N GLU A 197 -17.34 -28.81 -5.11
CA GLU A 197 -16.54 -29.46 -6.14
C GLU A 197 -15.38 -28.55 -6.62
N THR A 198 -14.17 -29.10 -6.61
CA THR A 198 -12.97 -28.36 -7.02
C THR A 198 -12.64 -28.48 -8.51
N LYS A 199 -13.17 -29.51 -9.19
CA LYS A 199 -12.82 -29.79 -10.60
C LYS A 199 -13.43 -28.77 -11.54
N GLY A 200 -12.59 -27.98 -12.21
CA GLY A 200 -13.05 -26.94 -13.14
C GLY A 200 -13.63 -25.70 -12.46
N ALA A 201 -13.42 -25.56 -11.16
CA ALA A 201 -13.86 -24.42 -10.38
C ALA A 201 -12.64 -23.63 -9.84
N VAL A 202 -12.82 -22.35 -9.59
CA VAL A 202 -11.78 -21.42 -9.11
C VAL A 202 -11.93 -21.16 -7.63
N HIS A 203 -10.79 -21.01 -6.95
CA HIS A 203 -10.71 -20.66 -5.54
C HIS A 203 -11.26 -19.24 -5.29
N PRO A 204 -11.90 -18.93 -4.14
CA PRO A 204 -12.45 -17.60 -3.84
C PRO A 204 -11.44 -16.46 -4.04
N VAL A 205 -10.20 -16.62 -3.55
CA VAL A 205 -9.17 -15.60 -3.75
C VAL A 205 -8.79 -15.44 -5.22
N GLN A 206 -8.71 -16.53 -5.98
CA GLN A 206 -8.48 -16.46 -7.43
C GLN A 206 -9.61 -15.74 -8.16
N PHE A 207 -10.86 -16.01 -7.77
CA PHE A 207 -12.04 -15.29 -8.28
C PHE A 207 -11.94 -13.78 -8.04
N MET A 208 -11.56 -13.36 -6.81
CA MET A 208 -11.30 -11.97 -6.51
C MET A 208 -10.16 -11.38 -7.35
N MET A 209 -9.08 -12.15 -7.60
CA MET A 209 -7.95 -11.68 -8.41
C MET A 209 -8.31 -11.45 -9.88
N ILE A 210 -9.18 -12.29 -10.46
CA ILE A 210 -9.71 -12.10 -11.82
C ILE A 210 -10.51 -10.79 -11.91
N HIS A 211 -11.36 -10.52 -10.92
CA HIS A 211 -12.10 -9.26 -10.83
C HIS A 211 -11.18 -8.05 -10.62
N LEU A 212 -10.15 -8.20 -9.79
CA LEU A 212 -9.16 -7.13 -9.54
C LEU A 212 -8.35 -6.79 -10.80
N GLU A 213 -7.95 -7.80 -11.62
CA GLU A 213 -7.29 -7.55 -12.91
C GLU A 213 -8.12 -6.62 -13.78
N GLN A 214 -9.40 -6.91 -13.91
CA GLN A 214 -10.33 -6.07 -14.69
C GLN A 214 -10.41 -4.66 -14.12
N CYS A 215 -10.60 -4.51 -12.81
CA CYS A 215 -10.66 -3.21 -12.16
C CYS A 215 -9.38 -2.38 -12.35
N ILE A 216 -8.21 -3.02 -12.29
CA ILE A 216 -6.92 -2.37 -12.53
C ILE A 216 -6.84 -1.85 -13.96
N MET A 217 -7.25 -2.64 -14.95
CA MET A 217 -7.21 -2.23 -16.35
C MET A 217 -8.20 -1.08 -16.64
N GLU A 218 -9.39 -1.11 -16.07
CA GLU A 218 -10.38 -0.03 -16.20
C GLU A 218 -9.90 1.29 -15.56
N HIS A 219 -9.09 1.20 -14.50
CA HIS A 219 -8.56 2.36 -13.77
C HIS A 219 -7.08 2.62 -14.05
N LEU A 220 -6.53 2.00 -15.10
CA LEU A 220 -5.11 2.08 -15.44
C LEU A 220 -4.59 3.53 -15.56
N PRO A 221 -5.32 4.49 -16.17
CA PRO A 221 -4.85 5.87 -16.25
C PRO A 221 -4.52 6.52 -14.90
N SER A 222 -5.21 6.13 -13.83
CA SER A 222 -4.97 6.61 -12.46
C SER A 222 -3.79 5.90 -11.79
N LEU A 223 -3.55 4.64 -12.12
CA LEU A 223 -2.51 3.80 -11.51
C LEU A 223 -1.16 3.93 -12.22
N PHE A 224 -1.15 4.17 -13.53
CA PHE A 224 0.03 4.19 -14.37
C PHE A 224 0.74 5.55 -14.31
N HIS A 225 1.51 5.79 -13.25
CA HIS A 225 2.22 7.05 -13.03
C HIS A 225 3.66 7.03 -13.57
N CYS A 226 4.30 8.21 -13.63
CA CYS A 226 5.65 8.36 -14.20
C CYS A 226 6.72 7.49 -13.51
N GLN A 227 6.56 7.14 -12.22
CA GLN A 227 7.52 6.27 -11.54
C GLN A 227 7.51 4.85 -12.14
N ILE A 228 6.33 4.30 -12.49
CA ILE A 228 6.27 2.98 -13.15
C ILE A 228 7.05 3.02 -14.47
N VAL A 229 6.87 4.09 -15.25
CA VAL A 229 7.59 4.26 -16.52
C VAL A 229 9.09 4.43 -16.30
N ALA A 230 9.50 5.20 -15.28
CA ALA A 230 10.91 5.36 -14.92
C ALA A 230 11.54 4.02 -14.52
N ASP A 231 10.87 3.21 -13.70
CA ASP A 231 11.33 1.87 -13.32
C ASP A 231 11.46 0.93 -14.52
N MET A 232 10.51 1.00 -15.47
CA MET A 232 10.56 0.24 -16.73
C MET A 232 11.77 0.66 -17.58
N VAL A 233 12.01 1.96 -17.75
CA VAL A 233 13.14 2.51 -18.49
C VAL A 233 14.46 2.13 -17.83
N GLU A 234 14.58 2.26 -16.52
CA GLU A 234 15.78 1.86 -15.77
C GLU A 234 16.11 0.37 -15.94
N ASN A 235 15.08 -0.50 -15.94
CA ASN A 235 15.27 -1.93 -16.19
C ASN A 235 15.78 -2.22 -17.61
N VAL A 236 15.34 -1.46 -18.61
CA VAL A 236 15.88 -1.54 -19.97
C VAL A 236 17.30 -0.99 -20.02
N GLU A 237 17.57 0.14 -19.38
CA GLU A 237 18.88 0.77 -19.35
C GLU A 237 19.96 -0.14 -18.74
N LYS A 238 19.64 -0.85 -17.65
CA LYS A 238 20.57 -1.83 -17.03
C LYS A 238 21.05 -2.87 -18.03
N LYS A 239 20.19 -3.29 -18.95
CA LYS A 239 20.49 -4.35 -19.91
C LYS A 239 20.93 -3.83 -21.28
N TYR A 240 20.36 -2.71 -21.70
CA TYR A 240 20.55 -2.09 -23.02
C TYR A 240 20.83 -0.58 -22.90
N PRO A 241 21.94 -0.16 -22.29
CA PRO A 241 22.20 1.25 -21.99
C PRO A 241 22.27 2.16 -23.22
N LYS A 242 22.62 1.61 -24.39
CA LYS A 242 22.72 2.38 -25.63
C LYS A 242 21.37 2.73 -26.25
N VAL A 243 20.29 2.04 -25.87
CA VAL A 243 18.92 2.33 -26.34
C VAL A 243 18.32 3.51 -25.56
N VAL A 244 18.70 3.66 -24.29
CA VAL A 244 18.07 4.63 -23.40
C VAL A 244 18.88 5.92 -23.29
N LYS A 245 20.23 5.81 -23.14
CA LYS A 245 21.10 6.98 -22.93
C LYS A 245 21.04 7.96 -24.10
N GLY A 246 20.73 9.23 -23.80
CA GLY A 246 20.58 10.30 -24.76
C GLY A 246 19.21 10.31 -25.46
N VAL A 247 18.32 9.37 -25.15
CA VAL A 247 16.96 9.31 -25.69
C VAL A 247 15.93 9.64 -24.59
N VAL A 248 15.94 8.90 -23.49
CA VAL A 248 15.03 9.13 -22.34
C VAL A 248 15.87 9.52 -21.11
N PRO A 249 15.60 10.65 -20.46
CA PRO A 249 14.49 11.59 -20.72
C PRO A 249 14.82 12.74 -21.70
N GLU A 250 16.02 12.80 -22.31
CA GLU A 250 16.57 13.97 -22.99
C GLU A 250 15.77 14.35 -24.26
N ARG A 251 15.45 13.38 -25.11
CA ARG A 251 14.70 13.57 -26.37
C ARG A 251 13.23 13.19 -26.20
N VAL A 252 12.95 12.10 -25.49
CA VAL A 252 11.62 11.59 -25.18
C VAL A 252 11.37 11.72 -23.68
N SER A 253 10.55 12.71 -23.25
CA SER A 253 10.27 12.91 -21.85
C SER A 253 9.50 11.73 -21.24
N LEU A 254 9.71 11.45 -19.95
CA LEU A 254 8.96 10.40 -19.22
C LEU A 254 7.44 10.63 -19.29
N SER A 255 6.99 11.89 -19.27
CA SER A 255 5.57 12.22 -19.38
C SER A 255 5.00 11.88 -20.77
N PHE A 256 5.74 12.16 -21.83
CA PHE A 256 5.34 11.81 -23.18
C PHE A 256 5.33 10.29 -23.38
N LEU A 257 6.40 9.61 -22.95
CA LEU A 257 6.46 8.14 -22.99
C LEU A 257 5.29 7.53 -22.22
N LYS A 258 4.98 8.02 -21.02
CA LYS A 258 3.81 7.58 -20.25
C LYS A 258 2.50 7.69 -21.05
N GLN A 259 2.26 8.82 -21.70
CA GLN A 259 1.04 9.03 -22.51
C GLN A 259 0.97 8.03 -23.66
N VAL A 260 2.05 7.84 -24.41
CA VAL A 260 2.11 6.86 -25.50
C VAL A 260 1.84 5.44 -24.99
N LEU A 261 2.47 5.04 -23.87
CA LEU A 261 2.27 3.71 -23.28
C LEU A 261 0.84 3.51 -22.81
N LEU A 262 0.18 4.53 -22.23
CA LEU A 262 -1.23 4.46 -21.83
C LEU A 262 -2.15 4.28 -23.03
N ILE A 263 -1.94 5.03 -24.14
CA ILE A 263 -2.72 4.87 -25.37
C ILE A 263 -2.53 3.46 -25.96
N LEU A 264 -1.30 2.95 -25.96
CA LEU A 264 -1.03 1.59 -26.41
C LEU A 264 -1.80 0.55 -25.57
N LEU A 265 -1.79 0.68 -24.25
CA LEU A 265 -2.45 -0.26 -23.34
C LEU A 265 -3.98 -0.14 -23.37
N CYS A 266 -4.53 1.07 -23.25
CA CYS A 266 -5.96 1.28 -23.06
C CYS A 266 -6.73 1.32 -24.39
N ASP A 267 -6.22 2.01 -25.39
CA ASP A 267 -6.97 2.29 -26.62
C ASP A 267 -6.62 1.34 -27.76
N LYS A 268 -5.37 0.93 -27.83
CA LYS A 268 -4.86 0.06 -28.91
C LYS A 268 -4.74 -1.41 -28.50
N HIS A 269 -4.83 -1.72 -27.21
CA HIS A 269 -4.71 -3.07 -26.64
C HIS A 269 -3.37 -3.76 -26.96
N TYR A 270 -2.28 -2.99 -26.97
CA TYR A 270 -0.93 -3.49 -27.17
C TYR A 270 -0.17 -3.63 -25.85
N ALA A 271 0.51 -4.76 -25.70
CA ALA A 271 1.42 -4.95 -24.59
C ALA A 271 2.68 -4.07 -24.75
N VAL A 272 3.17 -3.52 -23.62
CA VAL A 272 4.34 -2.61 -23.62
C VAL A 272 5.64 -3.30 -23.18
N ASN A 273 5.67 -4.63 -23.16
CA ASN A 273 6.86 -5.44 -22.85
C ASN A 273 7.98 -5.33 -23.89
N HIS A 274 7.71 -4.75 -25.06
CA HIS A 274 8.68 -4.43 -26.10
C HIS A 274 9.21 -2.99 -26.02
N LEU A 275 9.45 -2.50 -24.78
CA LEU A 275 9.84 -1.12 -24.52
C LEU A 275 11.07 -0.65 -25.31
N ILE A 276 12.02 -1.54 -25.60
CA ILE A 276 13.18 -1.25 -26.46
C ILE A 276 12.72 -0.74 -27.84
N ARG A 277 11.86 -1.51 -28.53
CA ARG A 277 11.37 -1.13 -29.86
C ARG A 277 10.51 0.12 -29.81
N ILE A 278 9.73 0.29 -28.73
CA ILE A 278 8.92 1.49 -28.52
C ILE A 278 9.83 2.72 -28.40
N ILE A 279 10.90 2.66 -27.60
CA ILE A 279 11.86 3.76 -27.43
C ILE A 279 12.57 4.08 -28.77
N GLU A 280 13.00 3.08 -29.52
CA GLU A 280 13.65 3.28 -30.82
C GLU A 280 12.74 4.01 -31.82
N VAL A 281 11.48 3.57 -31.94
CA VAL A 281 10.51 4.23 -32.83
C VAL A 281 10.24 5.67 -32.38
N LEU A 282 10.10 5.89 -31.05
CA LEU A 282 9.89 7.25 -30.53
C LEU A 282 11.10 8.15 -30.79
N ASP A 283 12.31 7.63 -30.68
CA ASP A 283 13.53 8.37 -31.01
C ASP A 283 13.58 8.79 -32.49
N GLU A 284 13.23 7.88 -33.42
CA GLU A 284 13.17 8.14 -34.85
C GLU A 284 12.20 9.29 -35.22
N ILE A 285 11.05 9.38 -34.51
CA ILE A 285 9.99 10.35 -34.83
C ILE A 285 10.02 11.63 -33.99
N THR A 286 10.89 11.71 -32.97
CA THR A 286 10.90 12.84 -32.02
C THR A 286 11.11 14.21 -32.70
N GLU A 287 11.89 14.28 -33.76
CA GLU A 287 12.16 15.54 -34.47
C GLU A 287 10.90 16.11 -35.15
N GLU A 288 9.95 15.28 -35.51
CA GLU A 288 8.67 15.68 -36.11
C GLU A 288 7.70 16.25 -35.07
N LYS A 289 7.99 16.11 -33.76
CA LYS A 289 7.15 16.53 -32.62
C LYS A 289 5.70 16.00 -32.70
N PRO A 290 5.51 14.69 -32.88
CA PRO A 290 4.18 14.10 -32.98
C PRO A 290 3.38 14.27 -31.69
N THR A 291 2.04 14.22 -31.78
CA THR A 291 1.18 14.05 -30.62
C THR A 291 1.36 12.63 -30.03
N ALA A 292 0.89 12.40 -28.81
CA ALA A 292 1.00 11.07 -28.19
C ALA A 292 0.18 10.01 -28.96
N GLU A 293 -0.96 10.42 -29.55
CA GLU A 293 -1.83 9.59 -30.38
C GLU A 293 -1.14 9.20 -31.67
N GLU A 294 -0.54 10.15 -32.39
CA GLU A 294 0.23 9.89 -33.61
C GLU A 294 1.45 8.99 -33.35
N ALA A 295 2.15 9.24 -32.24
CA ALA A 295 3.28 8.41 -31.84
C ALA A 295 2.83 6.99 -31.49
N ALA A 296 1.72 6.80 -30.76
CA ALA A 296 1.18 5.49 -30.45
C ALA A 296 0.74 4.72 -31.69
N GLU A 297 0.18 5.40 -32.70
CA GLU A 297 -0.16 4.78 -34.00
C GLU A 297 1.06 4.26 -34.72
N ARG A 298 2.13 5.08 -34.82
CA ARG A 298 3.40 4.67 -35.46
C ARG A 298 4.06 3.52 -34.71
N VAL A 299 4.05 3.55 -33.38
CA VAL A 299 4.56 2.45 -32.55
C VAL A 299 3.75 1.18 -32.78
N ALA A 300 2.42 1.24 -32.75
CA ALA A 300 1.56 0.09 -33.00
C ALA A 300 1.79 -0.51 -34.40
N ALA A 301 1.94 0.33 -35.42
CA ALA A 301 2.28 -0.11 -36.79
C ALA A 301 3.65 -0.79 -36.83
N ALA A 302 4.65 -0.27 -36.14
CA ALA A 302 6.01 -0.83 -36.10
C ALA A 302 6.10 -2.14 -35.27
N LEU A 303 5.24 -2.32 -34.26
CA LEU A 303 5.15 -3.55 -33.49
C LEU A 303 4.43 -4.66 -34.27
N GLY A 304 3.39 -4.31 -35.00
CA GLY A 304 2.57 -5.27 -35.79
C GLY A 304 1.50 -5.96 -34.90
N GLU A 305 0.56 -6.65 -35.54
CA GLU A 305 -0.64 -7.23 -34.88
C GLU A 305 -0.33 -8.35 -33.87
N GLY A 306 0.83 -8.97 -33.93
CA GLY A 306 1.22 -10.06 -33.01
C GLY A 306 1.39 -9.63 -31.54
N TYR A 307 1.41 -8.34 -31.26
CA TYR A 307 1.61 -7.79 -29.92
C TYR A 307 0.32 -7.22 -29.31
N CYS A 308 -0.81 -7.34 -30.00
CA CYS A 308 -2.12 -6.97 -29.49
C CYS A 308 -2.63 -8.08 -28.55
N PHE A 309 -2.84 -7.78 -27.28
CA PHE A 309 -3.23 -8.78 -26.26
C PHE A 309 -4.68 -9.27 -26.42
N ASP A 310 -5.55 -8.56 -27.12
CA ASP A 310 -6.90 -9.04 -27.45
C ASP A 310 -6.90 -10.18 -28.51
N LYS A 311 -5.82 -10.29 -29.29
CA LYS A 311 -5.66 -11.33 -30.30
C LYS A 311 -4.86 -12.55 -29.81
N ILE A 312 -4.25 -12.43 -28.62
CA ILE A 312 -3.54 -13.53 -27.93
C ILE A 312 -4.56 -14.25 -27.03
N ARG A 313 -5.48 -15.00 -27.66
CA ARG A 313 -6.40 -15.92 -26.97
C ARG A 313 -5.93 -17.35 -27.12
#